data_aafcf1950f3c1083cadf4094bd23d271
#
_entry.id   aafcf1950f3c1083cadf4094bd23d271
#
_cell.length_a   1.000
_cell.length_b   1.000
_cell.length_c   1.000
_cell.angle_alpha   90.00
_cell.angle_beta   90.00
_cell.angle_gamma   90.00
#
_symmetry.space_group_name_H-M   'P 1'
#
loop_
_entity.id
_entity.type
_entity.pdbx_description
1 polymer ?
#
loop_
_entity_poly.entity_id
_entity_poly.type
_entity_poly.pdbx_seq_one_letter_code
_entity_poly.pdbx_strand_id
1 'polypeptide(L)'
;MRTAKGGNVFDTNGDGRIDEAEMAAGLARMMAPVDRERICNDSLNTTVIAALVGGFALGSLQEPGSRSLDRWVYLSSYVAVHACTCSALMSAFIYAAVNRMEDAAVRPWADRMGFLLGVPMMKFIVGCMCYMTSVILASYRDLGESGHHQSVALLIGVSSVGMVWVAFVAIQRSVSADLSANSAPARVDVHAAPKRVHVSEHVAS
;
A
#
# COMPACT_ATOMS: atom_id res chain seq x y z
N MET A 1 25.27 -18.64 20.07
CA MET A 1 24.32 -17.63 20.58
C MET A 1 24.97 -16.26 20.38
N ARG A 2 24.63 -15.53 19.33
CA ARG A 2 25.10 -14.14 19.13
C ARG A 2 24.10 -13.23 19.81
N THR A 3 24.50 -12.62 20.93
CA THR A 3 23.78 -11.54 21.57
C THR A 3 23.61 -10.40 20.56
N ALA A 4 22.38 -10.09 20.18
CA ALA A 4 22.05 -8.90 19.41
C ALA A 4 22.51 -7.69 20.25
N LYS A 5 23.56 -7.00 19.79
CA LYS A 5 23.97 -5.71 20.33
C LYS A 5 22.80 -4.76 20.10
N GLY A 6 22.14 -4.35 21.14
CA GLY A 6 21.09 -3.33 21.08
C GLY A 6 21.71 -2.04 20.56
N GLY A 7 21.65 -1.84 19.24
CA GLY A 7 22.08 -0.60 18.61
C GLY A 7 21.17 0.53 19.10
N ASN A 8 21.76 1.65 19.51
CA ASN A 8 21.01 2.84 19.89
C ASN A 8 20.27 3.35 18.66
N VAL A 9 18.95 3.56 18.76
CA VAL A 9 18.07 3.95 17.64
C VAL A 9 18.49 5.28 17.01
N PHE A 10 19.28 6.07 17.72
CA PHE A 10 19.80 7.37 17.27
C PHE A 10 21.17 7.29 16.58
N ASP A 11 21.93 6.21 16.79
CA ASP A 11 23.24 6.00 16.16
C ASP A 11 23.04 5.27 14.82
N THR A 12 22.89 6.04 13.75
CA THR A 12 22.62 5.52 12.40
C THR A 12 23.88 5.15 11.64
N ASN A 13 25.03 5.72 12.01
CA ASN A 13 26.32 5.44 11.38
C ASN A 13 27.13 4.34 12.13
N GLY A 14 26.72 4.00 13.36
CA GLY A 14 27.32 2.92 14.16
C GLY A 14 28.67 3.30 14.79
N ASP A 15 28.99 4.60 14.88
CA ASP A 15 30.27 5.07 15.43
C ASP A 15 30.24 5.24 16.97
N GLY A 16 29.07 5.02 17.58
CA GLY A 16 28.85 5.15 19.02
C GLY A 16 28.73 6.59 19.51
N ARG A 17 28.70 7.58 18.62
CA ARG A 17 28.46 8.98 18.92
C ARG A 17 27.19 9.43 18.25
N ILE A 18 26.35 10.17 18.95
CA ILE A 18 25.13 10.75 18.41
C ILE A 18 25.45 12.21 18.09
N ASP A 19 25.52 12.55 16.80
CA ASP A 19 25.67 13.92 16.36
C ASP A 19 24.30 14.65 16.30
N GLU A 20 24.33 16.00 16.13
CA GLU A 20 23.10 16.78 16.08
C GLU A 20 22.20 16.38 14.90
N ALA A 21 22.76 15.96 13.78
CA ALA A 21 22.00 15.53 12.61
C ALA A 21 21.32 14.17 12.86
N GLU A 22 22.00 13.26 13.54
CA GLU A 22 21.44 11.97 13.96
C GLU A 22 20.36 12.15 15.02
N MET A 23 20.57 13.06 15.96
CA MET A 23 19.56 13.40 16.95
C MET A 23 18.33 14.02 16.30
N ALA A 24 18.50 14.96 15.37
CA ALA A 24 17.40 15.57 14.62
C ALA A 24 16.66 14.55 13.76
N ALA A 25 17.37 13.64 13.09
CA ALA A 25 16.78 12.56 12.32
C ALA A 25 16.03 11.55 13.20
N GLY A 26 16.57 11.23 14.37
CA GLY A 26 15.92 10.37 15.37
C GLY A 26 14.65 11.01 15.93
N LEU A 27 14.69 12.31 16.24
CA LEU A 27 13.52 13.08 16.68
C LEU A 27 12.45 13.18 15.58
N ALA A 28 12.86 13.44 14.33
CA ALA A 28 11.95 13.45 13.19
C ALA A 28 11.28 12.09 12.95
N ARG A 29 11.99 10.99 13.16
CA ARG A 29 11.43 9.64 13.13
C ARG A 29 10.46 9.38 14.28
N MET A 30 10.73 9.92 15.48
CA MET A 30 9.81 9.82 16.62
C MET A 30 8.58 10.70 16.45
N MET A 31 8.72 11.85 15.75
CA MET A 31 7.61 12.76 15.45
C MET A 31 6.88 12.41 14.15
N ALA A 32 7.38 11.47 13.34
CA ALA A 32 6.65 10.96 12.21
C ALA A 32 5.31 10.39 12.70
N PRO A 33 4.17 10.76 12.07
CA PRO A 33 2.86 10.28 12.48
C PRO A 33 2.91 8.76 12.58
N VAL A 34 2.45 8.28 13.70
CA VAL A 34 2.63 6.90 14.15
C VAL A 34 2.16 5.98 13.05
N ASP A 35 3.00 5.04 12.64
CA ASP A 35 2.71 3.98 11.66
C ASP A 35 1.38 3.25 11.97
N ARG A 36 0.93 3.30 13.24
CA ARG A 36 -0.34 2.77 13.74
C ARG A 36 -1.56 3.37 13.06
N GLU A 37 -1.70 4.71 13.09
CA GLU A 37 -2.87 5.38 12.52
C GLU A 37 -2.96 5.13 11.01
N ARG A 38 -1.83 5.17 10.33
CA ARG A 38 -1.75 4.86 8.91
C ARG A 38 -2.17 3.42 8.62
N ILE A 39 -1.61 2.43 9.36
CA ILE A 39 -1.95 1.02 9.18
C ILE A 39 -3.44 0.78 9.47
N CYS A 40 -3.97 1.41 10.52
CA CYS A 40 -5.38 1.30 10.88
C CYS A 40 -6.28 1.88 9.80
N ASN A 41 -5.97 3.08 9.30
CA ASN A 41 -6.76 3.75 8.26
C ASN A 41 -6.71 2.98 6.93
N ASP A 42 -5.53 2.50 6.51
CA ASP A 42 -5.38 1.70 5.30
C ASP A 42 -6.15 0.38 5.41
N SER A 43 -6.09 -0.27 6.58
CA SER A 43 -6.82 -1.52 6.82
C SER A 43 -8.33 -1.31 6.83
N LEU A 44 -8.81 -0.24 7.49
CA LEU A 44 -10.23 0.10 7.54
C LEU A 44 -10.78 0.42 6.16
N ASN A 45 -10.09 1.28 5.42
CA ASN A 45 -10.48 1.65 4.05
C ASN A 45 -10.52 0.43 3.13
N THR A 46 -9.50 -0.43 3.18
CA THR A 46 -9.45 -1.66 2.40
C THR A 46 -10.61 -2.60 2.78
N THR A 47 -10.91 -2.74 4.08
CA THR A 47 -12.04 -3.55 4.56
C THR A 47 -13.37 -3.07 3.98
N VAL A 48 -13.66 -1.77 4.08
CA VAL A 48 -14.93 -1.20 3.63
C VAL A 48 -15.08 -1.34 2.12
N ILE A 49 -14.07 -0.97 1.35
CA ILE A 49 -14.14 -1.01 -0.13
C ILE A 49 -14.21 -2.47 -0.61
N ALA A 50 -13.43 -3.38 -0.01
CA ALA A 50 -13.46 -4.79 -0.37
C ALA A 50 -14.82 -5.43 -0.05
N ALA A 51 -15.44 -5.07 1.08
CA ALA A 51 -16.78 -5.55 1.43
C ALA A 51 -17.84 -5.07 0.43
N LEU A 52 -17.76 -3.79 -0.01
CA LEU A 52 -18.67 -3.23 -1.02
C LEU A 52 -18.51 -3.93 -2.37
N VAL A 53 -17.30 -4.08 -2.88
CA VAL A 53 -17.04 -4.77 -4.17
C VAL A 53 -17.44 -6.23 -4.09
N GLY A 54 -17.13 -6.91 -2.98
CA GLY A 54 -17.56 -8.29 -2.72
C GLY A 54 -19.07 -8.44 -2.69
N GLY A 55 -19.78 -7.47 -2.08
CA GLY A 55 -21.24 -7.42 -2.06
C GLY A 55 -21.86 -7.24 -3.45
N PHE A 56 -21.30 -6.37 -4.29
CA PHE A 56 -21.75 -6.21 -5.68
C PHE A 56 -21.48 -7.48 -6.49
N ALA A 57 -20.32 -8.10 -6.34
CA ALA A 57 -19.98 -9.34 -7.01
C ALA A 57 -20.90 -10.49 -6.55
N LEU A 58 -21.27 -10.54 -5.27
CA LEU A 58 -22.23 -11.51 -4.73
C LEU A 58 -23.62 -11.32 -5.33
N GLY A 59 -24.08 -10.08 -5.48
CA GLY A 59 -25.36 -9.77 -6.13
C GLY A 59 -25.40 -10.17 -7.60
N SER A 60 -24.27 -10.28 -8.28
CA SER A 60 -24.16 -10.75 -9.65
C SER A 60 -23.97 -12.28 -9.77
N LEU A 61 -23.79 -13.01 -8.65
CA LEU A 61 -23.74 -14.46 -8.61
C LEU A 61 -25.13 -15.04 -8.85
N GLN A 62 -25.40 -15.41 -10.11
CA GLN A 62 -26.60 -16.13 -10.51
C GLN A 62 -26.24 -17.62 -10.74
N GLU A 63 -27.25 -18.47 -10.81
CA GLU A 63 -27.02 -19.88 -11.18
C GLU A 63 -26.27 -19.95 -12.52
N PRO A 64 -25.21 -20.78 -12.60
CA PRO A 64 -24.45 -20.89 -13.83
C PRO A 64 -25.33 -21.47 -14.95
N GLY A 65 -25.54 -20.69 -15.99
CA GLY A 65 -26.25 -21.14 -17.18
C GLY A 65 -25.50 -22.24 -17.93
N SER A 66 -26.16 -22.82 -18.93
CA SER A 66 -25.60 -23.95 -19.71
C SER A 66 -24.49 -23.50 -20.69
N ARG A 67 -24.45 -22.23 -21.07
CA ARG A 67 -23.48 -21.69 -22.02
C ARG A 67 -22.10 -21.54 -21.37
N SER A 68 -21.05 -21.72 -22.17
CA SER A 68 -19.67 -21.55 -21.70
C SER A 68 -19.43 -20.14 -21.11
N LEU A 69 -20.00 -19.10 -21.72
CA LEU A 69 -19.88 -17.73 -21.26
C LEU A 69 -20.51 -17.51 -19.86
N ASP A 70 -21.67 -18.12 -19.59
CA ASP A 70 -22.33 -18.03 -18.29
C ASP A 70 -21.44 -18.60 -17.18
N ARG A 71 -20.72 -19.67 -17.47
CA ARG A 71 -19.77 -20.29 -16.51
C ARG A 71 -18.58 -19.37 -16.22
N TRP A 72 -18.08 -18.66 -17.23
CA TRP A 72 -17.00 -17.70 -17.03
C TRP A 72 -17.45 -16.47 -16.23
N VAL A 73 -18.67 -15.96 -16.48
CA VAL A 73 -19.26 -14.88 -15.66
C VAL A 73 -19.38 -15.34 -14.21
N TYR A 74 -19.93 -16.55 -14.00
CA TYR A 74 -20.07 -17.11 -12.65
C TYR A 74 -18.71 -17.28 -11.97
N LEU A 75 -17.73 -17.90 -12.63
CA LEU A 75 -16.40 -18.15 -12.06
C LEU A 75 -15.68 -16.85 -11.69
N SER A 76 -15.71 -15.83 -12.56
CA SER A 76 -15.08 -14.55 -12.27
C SER A 76 -15.77 -13.81 -11.12
N SER A 77 -17.11 -13.83 -11.04
CA SER A 77 -17.85 -13.28 -9.88
C SER A 77 -17.51 -14.04 -8.59
N TYR A 78 -17.44 -15.36 -8.65
CA TYR A 78 -17.09 -16.21 -7.52
C TYR A 78 -15.70 -15.91 -6.98
N VAL A 79 -14.70 -15.80 -7.86
CA VAL A 79 -13.33 -15.40 -7.47
C VAL A 79 -13.31 -13.99 -6.88
N ALA A 80 -14.07 -13.05 -7.46
CA ALA A 80 -14.19 -11.70 -6.94
C ALA A 80 -14.73 -11.66 -5.51
N VAL A 81 -15.83 -12.38 -5.24
CA VAL A 81 -16.42 -12.49 -3.89
C VAL A 81 -15.39 -13.04 -2.90
N HIS A 82 -14.76 -14.18 -3.23
CA HIS A 82 -13.78 -14.78 -2.33
C HIS A 82 -12.57 -13.91 -2.08
N ALA A 83 -12.00 -13.32 -3.12
CA ALA A 83 -10.82 -12.46 -3.00
C ALA A 83 -11.12 -11.22 -2.16
N CYS A 84 -12.26 -10.55 -2.40
CA CYS A 84 -12.68 -9.38 -1.63
C CYS A 84 -13.03 -9.74 -0.17
N THR A 85 -13.72 -10.86 0.07
CA THR A 85 -14.04 -11.31 1.43
C THR A 85 -12.76 -11.64 2.22
N CYS A 86 -11.82 -12.37 1.61
CA CYS A 86 -10.53 -12.63 2.24
C CYS A 86 -9.76 -11.34 2.54
N SER A 87 -9.76 -10.39 1.60
CA SER A 87 -9.13 -9.08 1.80
C SER A 87 -9.73 -8.34 2.99
N ALA A 88 -11.06 -8.26 3.06
CA ALA A 88 -11.77 -7.59 4.14
C ALA A 88 -11.48 -8.24 5.50
N LEU A 89 -11.54 -9.56 5.59
CA LEU A 89 -11.26 -10.29 6.83
C LEU A 89 -9.80 -10.11 7.30
N MET A 90 -8.83 -10.23 6.39
CA MET A 90 -7.42 -10.03 6.73
C MET A 90 -7.14 -8.60 7.18
N SER A 91 -7.71 -7.60 6.51
CA SER A 91 -7.60 -6.19 6.92
C SER A 91 -8.23 -5.94 8.28
N ALA A 92 -9.39 -6.55 8.57
CA ALA A 92 -10.03 -6.46 9.88
C ALA A 92 -9.18 -7.11 10.98
N PHE A 93 -8.50 -8.22 10.71
CA PHE A 93 -7.58 -8.85 11.66
C PHE A 93 -6.33 -7.98 11.90
N ILE A 94 -5.76 -7.38 10.86
CA ILE A 94 -4.64 -6.44 10.99
C ILE A 94 -5.06 -5.25 11.86
N TYR A 95 -6.21 -4.63 11.56
CA TYR A 95 -6.77 -3.54 12.34
C TYR A 95 -6.95 -3.91 13.82
N ALA A 96 -7.57 -5.07 14.09
CA ALA A 96 -7.79 -5.55 15.45
C ALA A 96 -6.48 -5.86 16.20
N ALA A 97 -5.47 -6.39 15.49
CA ALA A 97 -4.16 -6.66 16.07
C ALA A 97 -3.43 -5.37 16.45
N VAL A 98 -3.38 -4.39 15.52
CA VAL A 98 -2.70 -3.10 15.75
C VAL A 98 -3.36 -2.31 16.88
N ASN A 99 -4.69 -2.33 16.98
CA ASN A 99 -5.42 -1.63 18.04
C ASN A 99 -5.16 -2.20 19.45
N ARG A 100 -4.68 -3.44 19.57
CA ARG A 100 -4.35 -4.06 20.86
C ARG A 100 -2.90 -3.86 21.28
N MET A 101 -2.06 -3.34 20.41
CA MET A 101 -0.64 -3.14 20.69
C MET A 101 -0.38 -1.77 21.29
N GLU A 102 0.70 -1.65 22.04
CA GLU A 102 1.27 -0.36 22.42
C GLU A 102 1.93 0.30 21.18
N ASP A 103 1.92 1.63 21.10
CA ASP A 103 2.45 2.37 19.94
C ASP A 103 3.91 2.02 19.63
N ALA A 104 4.73 1.84 20.67
CA ALA A 104 6.13 1.44 20.51
C ALA A 104 6.32 0.04 19.88
N ALA A 105 5.32 -0.85 20.00
CA ALA A 105 5.37 -2.22 19.50
C ALA A 105 4.89 -2.34 18.04
N VAL A 106 4.13 -1.35 17.53
CA VAL A 106 3.52 -1.41 16.19
C VAL A 106 4.57 -1.48 15.10
N ARG A 107 5.58 -0.62 15.14
CA ARG A 107 6.62 -0.56 14.11
C ARG A 107 7.46 -1.84 14.03
N PRO A 108 8.04 -2.37 15.12
CA PRO A 108 8.77 -3.64 15.08
C PRO A 108 7.89 -4.82 14.66
N TRP A 109 6.59 -4.77 14.95
CA TRP A 109 5.64 -5.76 14.50
C TRP A 109 5.39 -5.65 12.99
N ALA A 110 5.16 -4.44 12.47
CA ALA A 110 4.95 -4.20 11.05
C ALA A 110 6.17 -4.63 10.21
N ASP A 111 7.38 -4.33 10.68
CA ASP A 111 8.63 -4.76 10.02
C ASP A 111 8.75 -6.30 9.97
N ARG A 112 8.31 -7.00 11.01
CA ARG A 112 8.28 -8.47 11.03
C ARG A 112 7.21 -9.07 10.12
N MET A 113 6.04 -8.42 10.04
CA MET A 113 4.94 -8.86 9.17
C MET A 113 5.23 -8.61 7.69
N GLY A 114 5.98 -7.54 7.35
CA GLY A 114 6.49 -7.27 6.02
C GLY A 114 5.46 -7.50 4.91
N PHE A 115 5.71 -8.52 4.09
CA PHE A 115 4.85 -8.87 2.96
C PHE A 115 3.39 -9.18 3.35
N LEU A 116 3.14 -9.74 4.56
CA LEU A 116 1.78 -10.09 4.98
C LEU A 116 0.85 -8.88 5.09
N LEU A 117 1.38 -7.69 5.40
CA LEU A 117 0.60 -6.45 5.41
C LEU A 117 0.12 -6.04 4.01
N GLY A 118 0.85 -6.44 2.96
CA GLY A 118 0.47 -6.19 1.57
C GLY A 118 -0.55 -7.18 0.99
N VAL A 119 -0.72 -8.36 1.61
CA VAL A 119 -1.60 -9.42 1.09
C VAL A 119 -3.06 -8.99 0.94
N PRO A 120 -3.69 -8.27 1.91
CA PRO A 120 -5.05 -7.80 1.75
C PRO A 120 -5.24 -6.93 0.50
N MET A 121 -4.32 -6.00 0.26
CA MET A 121 -4.36 -5.14 -0.91
C MET A 121 -4.21 -5.92 -2.22
N MET A 122 -3.31 -6.90 -2.27
CA MET A 122 -3.16 -7.77 -3.44
C MET A 122 -4.43 -8.59 -3.71
N LYS A 123 -5.04 -9.15 -2.66
CA LYS A 123 -6.31 -9.87 -2.76
C LYS A 123 -7.44 -8.95 -3.24
N PHE A 124 -7.50 -7.72 -2.73
CA PHE A 124 -8.47 -6.73 -3.16
C PHE A 124 -8.33 -6.40 -4.65
N ILE A 125 -7.10 -6.17 -5.14
CA ILE A 125 -6.85 -5.90 -6.56
C ILE A 125 -7.33 -7.06 -7.43
N VAL A 126 -7.00 -8.30 -7.07
CA VAL A 126 -7.48 -9.50 -7.78
C VAL A 126 -9.00 -9.56 -7.79
N GLY A 127 -9.64 -9.29 -6.65
CA GLY A 127 -11.10 -9.24 -6.54
C GLY A 127 -11.73 -8.21 -7.46
N CYS A 128 -11.19 -6.98 -7.49
CA CYS A 128 -11.65 -5.92 -8.37
C CYS A 128 -11.51 -6.28 -9.85
N MET A 129 -10.36 -6.83 -10.24
CA MET A 129 -10.12 -7.24 -11.64
C MET A 129 -11.09 -8.36 -12.06
N CYS A 130 -11.33 -9.34 -11.22
CA CYS A 130 -12.30 -10.40 -11.49
C CYS A 130 -13.73 -9.86 -11.55
N TYR A 131 -14.10 -8.91 -10.68
CA TYR A 131 -15.40 -8.26 -10.73
C TYR A 131 -15.60 -7.48 -12.03
N MET A 132 -14.64 -6.65 -12.42
CA MET A 132 -14.71 -5.91 -13.70
C MET A 132 -14.81 -6.85 -14.90
N THR A 133 -14.05 -7.94 -14.90
CA THR A 133 -14.14 -8.98 -15.93
C THR A 133 -15.54 -9.61 -15.98
N SER A 134 -16.10 -9.93 -14.83
CA SER A 134 -17.46 -10.48 -14.72
C SER A 134 -18.51 -9.53 -15.32
N VAL A 135 -18.42 -8.22 -15.00
CA VAL A 135 -19.33 -7.19 -15.53
C VAL A 135 -19.22 -7.08 -17.05
N ILE A 136 -18.00 -7.09 -17.59
CA ILE A 136 -17.75 -7.03 -19.06
C ILE A 136 -18.36 -8.26 -19.73
N LEU A 137 -18.11 -9.46 -19.22
CA LEU A 137 -18.63 -10.70 -19.78
C LEU A 137 -20.16 -10.78 -19.68
N ALA A 138 -20.74 -10.33 -18.56
CA ALA A 138 -22.19 -10.26 -18.39
C ALA A 138 -22.83 -9.30 -19.41
N SER A 139 -22.25 -8.10 -19.56
CA SER A 139 -22.71 -7.12 -20.55
C SER A 139 -22.62 -7.67 -21.98
N TYR A 140 -21.55 -8.38 -22.29
CA TYR A 140 -21.40 -9.05 -23.60
C TYR A 140 -22.45 -10.13 -23.82
N ARG A 141 -22.78 -10.91 -22.80
CA ARG A 141 -23.82 -11.95 -22.85
C ARG A 141 -25.20 -11.35 -23.08
N ASP A 142 -25.53 -10.31 -22.32
CA ASP A 142 -26.89 -9.74 -22.27
C ASP A 142 -27.23 -8.91 -23.52
N LEU A 143 -26.20 -8.34 -24.19
CA LEU A 143 -26.32 -7.57 -25.42
C LEU A 143 -26.23 -8.45 -26.70
N GLY A 144 -26.38 -9.77 -26.58
CA GLY A 144 -26.00 -10.83 -27.52
C GLY A 144 -26.60 -10.82 -28.94
N GLU A 145 -27.54 -9.92 -29.27
CA GLU A 145 -28.17 -9.92 -30.62
C GLU A 145 -27.72 -8.76 -31.51
N SER A 146 -27.07 -7.72 -30.98
CA SER A 146 -26.58 -6.64 -31.79
C SER A 146 -25.06 -6.45 -31.61
N GLY A 147 -24.29 -6.92 -32.60
CA GLY A 147 -22.82 -6.89 -32.58
C GLY A 147 -22.22 -5.50 -32.33
N HIS A 148 -22.96 -4.43 -32.69
CA HIS A 148 -22.54 -3.05 -32.43
C HIS A 148 -22.55 -2.71 -30.95
N HIS A 149 -23.63 -3.02 -30.22
CA HIS A 149 -23.73 -2.73 -28.78
C HIS A 149 -22.74 -3.58 -27.95
N GLN A 150 -22.52 -4.83 -28.35
CA GLN A 150 -21.49 -5.68 -27.75
C GLN A 150 -20.08 -5.07 -27.86
N SER A 151 -19.74 -4.60 -29.07
CA SER A 151 -18.43 -3.97 -29.32
C SER A 151 -18.23 -2.71 -28.47
N VAL A 152 -19.29 -1.89 -28.35
CA VAL A 152 -19.26 -0.67 -27.51
C VAL A 152 -19.09 -1.03 -26.03
N ALA A 153 -19.86 -1.99 -25.52
CA ALA A 153 -19.75 -2.43 -24.13
C ALA A 153 -18.36 -3.00 -23.81
N LEU A 154 -17.83 -3.82 -24.71
CA LEU A 154 -16.47 -4.37 -24.58
C LEU A 154 -15.42 -3.24 -24.58
N LEU A 155 -15.51 -2.28 -25.49
CA LEU A 155 -14.59 -1.15 -25.56
C LEU A 155 -14.61 -0.32 -24.27
N ILE A 156 -15.79 0.01 -23.75
CA ILE A 156 -15.95 0.74 -22.49
C ILE A 156 -15.34 -0.06 -21.33
N GLY A 157 -15.66 -1.35 -21.24
CA GLY A 157 -15.16 -2.20 -20.17
C GLY A 157 -13.65 -2.34 -20.19
N VAL A 158 -13.06 -2.65 -21.33
CA VAL A 158 -11.61 -2.80 -21.49
C VAL A 158 -10.87 -1.48 -21.26
N SER A 159 -11.39 -0.36 -21.78
CA SER A 159 -10.79 0.96 -21.53
C SER A 159 -10.84 1.36 -20.05
N SER A 160 -11.92 1.05 -19.34
CA SER A 160 -12.03 1.30 -17.90
C SER A 160 -11.01 0.50 -17.09
N VAL A 161 -10.86 -0.80 -17.37
CA VAL A 161 -9.83 -1.64 -16.74
C VAL A 161 -8.43 -1.12 -17.06
N GLY A 162 -8.18 -0.76 -18.32
CA GLY A 162 -6.90 -0.19 -18.76
C GLY A 162 -6.57 1.11 -18.03
N MET A 163 -7.53 2.00 -17.85
CA MET A 163 -7.36 3.27 -17.13
C MET A 163 -7.02 3.03 -15.66
N VAL A 164 -7.74 2.13 -14.97
CA VAL A 164 -7.47 1.76 -13.57
C VAL A 164 -6.06 1.18 -13.44
N TRP A 165 -5.66 0.31 -14.38
CA TRP A 165 -4.33 -0.28 -14.37
C TRP A 165 -3.22 0.75 -14.58
N VAL A 166 -3.39 1.67 -15.54
CA VAL A 166 -2.43 2.76 -15.80
C VAL A 166 -2.31 3.66 -14.57
N ALA A 167 -3.43 4.05 -13.95
CA ALA A 167 -3.43 4.85 -12.73
C ALA A 167 -2.69 4.12 -11.59
N PHE A 168 -2.95 2.84 -11.39
CA PHE A 168 -2.26 2.03 -10.38
C PHE A 168 -0.74 2.00 -10.60
N VAL A 169 -0.30 1.70 -11.84
CA VAL A 169 1.13 1.67 -12.17
C VAL A 169 1.78 3.04 -12.01
N ALA A 170 1.10 4.12 -12.40
CA ALA A 170 1.61 5.49 -12.24
C ALA A 170 1.79 5.86 -10.75
N ILE A 171 0.82 5.54 -9.91
CA ILE A 171 0.91 5.75 -8.45
C ILE A 171 2.07 4.93 -7.86
N GLN A 172 2.18 3.66 -8.19
CA GLN A 172 3.28 2.81 -7.69
C GLN A 172 4.65 3.33 -8.10
N ARG A 173 4.79 3.83 -9.33
CA ARG A 173 6.05 4.43 -9.80
C ARG A 173 6.39 5.73 -9.08
N SER A 174 5.40 6.60 -8.83
CA SER A 174 5.63 7.85 -8.09
C SER A 174 6.09 7.57 -6.67
N VAL A 175 5.44 6.65 -5.96
CA VAL A 175 5.84 6.24 -4.60
C VAL A 175 7.26 5.66 -4.58
N SER A 176 7.60 4.81 -5.55
CA SER A 176 8.95 4.23 -5.65
C SER A 176 10.02 5.28 -5.95
N ALA A 177 9.71 6.30 -6.76
CA ALA A 177 10.62 7.39 -7.07
C ALA A 177 10.90 8.25 -5.82
N ASP A 178 9.87 8.59 -5.04
CA ASP A 178 10.00 9.36 -3.80
C ASP A 178 10.82 8.59 -2.74
N LEU A 179 10.60 7.29 -2.61
CA LEU A 179 11.39 6.45 -1.71
C LEU A 179 12.87 6.40 -2.12
N SER A 180 13.15 6.34 -3.42
CA SER A 180 14.54 6.36 -3.94
C SER A 180 15.22 7.72 -3.74
N ALA A 181 14.49 8.82 -3.89
CA ALA A 181 15.00 10.16 -3.68
C ALA A 181 15.36 10.42 -2.21
N ASN A 182 14.53 9.93 -1.29
CA ASN A 182 14.73 10.07 0.15
C ASN A 182 15.79 9.11 0.74
N SER A 183 16.13 8.04 0.03
CA SER A 183 17.19 7.10 0.42
C SER A 183 18.57 7.46 -0.12
N ALA A 184 18.68 8.48 -0.99
CA ALA A 184 19.98 8.97 -1.43
C ALA A 184 20.68 9.65 -0.24
N PRO A 185 21.92 9.22 0.13
CA PRO A 185 22.63 9.83 1.24
C PRO A 185 22.80 11.33 0.94
N ALA A 186 22.44 12.19 1.90
CA ALA A 186 22.67 13.61 1.80
C ALA A 186 24.13 13.82 1.39
N ARG A 187 24.34 14.41 0.22
CA ARG A 187 25.69 14.77 -0.23
C ARG A 187 26.24 15.75 0.80
N VAL A 188 27.02 15.24 1.74
CA VAL A 188 27.79 16.06 2.66
C VAL A 188 28.77 16.84 1.78
N ASP A 189 28.49 18.10 1.60
CA ASP A 189 29.44 19.02 0.96
C ASP A 189 30.67 19.18 1.86
N VAL A 190 31.62 18.27 1.71
CA VAL A 190 32.91 18.24 2.42
C VAL A 190 33.78 19.49 2.13
N HIS A 191 33.30 20.37 1.28
CA HIS A 191 34.03 21.61 0.91
C HIS A 191 33.60 22.89 1.63
N ALA A 192 32.75 22.82 2.66
CA ALA A 192 32.53 23.96 3.52
C ALA A 192 33.78 24.14 4.43
N ALA A 193 34.77 24.82 3.93
CA ALA A 193 35.96 25.20 4.70
C ALA A 193 35.53 25.89 6.02
N PRO A 194 36.10 25.52 7.18
CA PRO A 194 35.71 26.12 8.45
C PRO A 194 36.01 27.61 8.41
N LYS A 195 34.95 28.45 8.51
CA LYS A 195 35.11 29.89 8.73
C LYS A 195 35.92 30.06 10.01
N ARG A 196 37.16 30.55 9.85
CA ARG A 196 38.00 30.98 10.99
C ARG A 196 37.24 32.06 11.76
N VAL A 197 36.81 31.70 12.98
CA VAL A 197 36.32 32.68 13.96
C VAL A 197 37.50 33.46 14.43
N HIS A 198 37.60 34.72 14.03
CA HIS A 198 38.57 35.68 14.54
C HIS A 198 38.15 36.06 15.97
N VAL A 199 38.76 35.44 16.96
CA VAL A 199 38.62 35.85 18.36
C VAL A 199 39.43 37.11 18.51
N SER A 200 38.74 38.26 18.63
CA SER A 200 39.32 39.55 18.97
C SER A 200 39.56 39.57 20.49
N GLU A 201 40.80 39.37 20.89
CA GLU A 201 41.20 39.63 22.29
C GLU A 201 41.17 41.15 22.53
N HIS A 202 40.16 41.64 23.24
CA HIS A 202 40.18 42.95 23.86
C HIS A 202 40.94 42.82 25.18
N VAL A 203 42.22 43.20 25.13
CA VAL A 203 43.03 43.46 26.33
C VAL A 203 42.54 44.81 26.91
N ALA A 204 41.95 44.75 28.10
CA ALA A 204 41.65 45.95 28.90
C ALA A 204 42.91 46.32 29.75
N SER A 205 43.44 47.49 29.55
CA SER A 205 44.37 48.22 30.42
C SER A 205 43.58 49.08 31.40
#